data_18b66211c2f03124041e652749aa3668
#
_entry.id   18b66211c2f03124041e652749aa3668
#
_cell.length_a   1.000
_cell.length_b   1.000
_cell.length_c   1.000
_cell.angle_alpha   90.00
_cell.angle_beta   90.00
_cell.angle_gamma   90.00
#
_symmetry.space_group_name_H-M   'P 1'
#
loop_
_entity.id
_entity.type
_entity.pdbx_description
1 polymer ?
#
loop_
_entity_poly.entity_id
_entity_poly.type
_entity_poly.pdbx_seq_one_letter_code
_entity_poly.pdbx_strand_id
1 'polypeptide(L)'
;MKTTEVNKKIIGRRCKCIFTGLLVTGVIEDTTEDKYTVSVKVRFDTPHQWGDEFYSYDWSFGRKADGFGSLKYLELLPDKTTFDAMIVTFGDPIGTLDTIF
;
A
#
# COMPACT_ATOMS: atom_id res chain seq x y z
N MET A 1 -7.75 -4.50 2.96
CA MET A 1 -7.50 -3.93 4.31
C MET A 1 -8.81 -3.72 5.01
N LYS A 2 -8.87 -4.06 6.29
CA LYS A 2 -10.06 -3.84 7.10
C LYS A 2 -10.15 -2.38 7.52
N THR A 3 -11.38 -1.87 7.65
CA THR A 3 -11.57 -0.48 8.05
C THR A 3 -10.97 -0.18 9.43
N THR A 4 -10.92 -1.19 10.31
CA THR A 4 -10.36 -1.02 11.64
C THR A 4 -8.84 -0.88 11.65
N GLU A 5 -8.18 -1.20 10.53
CA GLU A 5 -6.72 -1.10 10.41
C GLU A 5 -6.28 0.29 9.95
N VAL A 6 -7.21 1.15 9.55
CA VAL A 6 -6.89 2.47 9.03
C VAL A 6 -6.66 3.45 10.17
N ASN A 7 -5.44 3.98 10.25
CA ASN A 7 -5.07 5.01 11.21
C ASN A 7 -3.80 5.71 10.70
N LYS A 8 -3.39 6.77 11.40
CA LYS A 8 -2.24 7.56 10.95
C LYS A 8 -0.91 6.81 11.01
N LYS A 9 -0.86 5.68 11.70
CA LYS A 9 0.39 4.89 11.83
C LYS A 9 0.78 4.20 10.53
N ILE A 10 -0.16 4.01 9.61
CA ILE A 10 0.16 3.34 8.34
C ILE A 10 0.68 4.32 7.29
N ILE A 11 0.67 5.61 7.55
CA ILE A 11 1.22 6.60 6.62
C ILE A 11 2.71 6.31 6.43
N GLY A 12 3.14 6.28 5.18
CA GLY A 12 4.51 5.92 4.82
C GLY A 12 4.71 4.46 4.48
N ARG A 13 3.72 3.59 4.78
CA ARG A 13 3.81 2.17 4.47
C ARG A 13 3.58 1.94 2.98
N ARG A 14 4.31 0.99 2.44
CA ARG A 14 4.09 0.56 1.07
C ARG A 14 2.85 -0.32 1.00
N CYS A 15 2.14 -0.23 -0.11
CA CYS A 15 0.90 -0.98 -0.29
C CYS A 15 0.67 -1.31 -1.75
N LYS A 16 -0.27 -2.19 -1.99
CA LYS A 16 -0.81 -2.45 -3.31
C LYS A 16 -2.32 -2.26 -3.26
N CYS A 17 -2.88 -1.80 -4.37
CA CYS A 17 -4.32 -1.58 -4.47
C CYS A 17 -4.76 -1.69 -5.93
N ILE A 18 -6.05 -1.54 -6.17
CA ILE A 18 -6.61 -1.60 -7.52
C ILE A 18 -6.93 -0.18 -7.97
N PHE A 19 -6.44 0.20 -9.14
CA PHE A 19 -6.78 1.45 -9.78
C PHE A 19 -7.29 1.15 -11.19
N THR A 20 -8.53 1.49 -11.47
CA THR A 20 -9.20 1.24 -12.76
C THR A 20 -9.05 -0.19 -13.25
N GLY A 21 -9.15 -1.14 -12.30
CA GLY A 21 -9.06 -2.57 -12.62
C GLY A 21 -7.64 -3.12 -12.70
N LEU A 22 -6.63 -2.29 -12.49
CA LEU A 22 -5.23 -2.71 -12.53
C LEU A 22 -4.63 -2.74 -11.12
N LEU A 23 -3.80 -3.74 -10.88
CA LEU A 23 -3.05 -3.81 -9.62
C LEU A 23 -1.89 -2.82 -9.69
N VAL A 24 -1.84 -1.91 -8.73
CA VAL A 24 -0.80 -0.89 -8.67
C VAL A 24 -0.17 -0.87 -7.28
N THR A 25 1.07 -0.40 -7.21
CA THR A 25 1.77 -0.26 -5.94
C THR A 25 2.05 1.20 -5.65
N GLY A 26 2.19 1.52 -4.38
CA GLY A 26 2.49 2.88 -3.96
C GLY A 26 2.75 2.97 -2.48
N VAL A 27 2.69 4.20 -1.98
CA VAL A 27 2.94 4.53 -0.58
C VAL A 27 1.70 5.21 -0.03
N ILE A 28 1.31 4.83 1.18
CA ILE A 28 0.18 5.50 1.84
C ILE A 28 0.62 6.89 2.25
N GLU A 29 -0.08 7.89 1.72
CA GLU A 29 0.26 9.30 1.92
C GLU A 29 -0.59 9.95 2.99
N ASP A 30 -1.83 9.51 3.14
CA ASP A 30 -2.72 10.09 4.13
C ASP A 30 -3.85 9.11 4.43
N THR A 31 -4.53 9.35 5.55
CA THR A 31 -5.73 8.62 5.93
C THR A 31 -6.75 9.62 6.45
N THR A 32 -8.02 9.35 6.19
CA THR A 32 -9.11 10.15 6.74
C THR A 32 -10.18 9.23 7.31
N GLU A 33 -10.95 9.77 8.22
CA GLU A 33 -12.01 9.03 8.87
C GLU A 33 -13.15 9.96 9.20
N ASP A 34 -14.38 9.53 8.92
CA ASP A 34 -15.55 10.22 9.40
C ASP A 34 -16.45 9.20 10.12
N LYS A 35 -17.69 9.59 10.41
CA LYS A 35 -18.61 8.74 11.18
C LYS A 35 -18.92 7.41 10.48
N TYR A 36 -18.93 7.40 9.15
CA TYR A 36 -19.40 6.25 8.38
C TYR A 36 -18.33 5.57 7.55
N THR A 37 -17.26 6.27 7.22
CA THR A 37 -16.26 5.76 6.28
C THR A 37 -14.84 6.06 6.76
N VAL A 38 -13.90 5.27 6.25
CA VAL A 38 -12.48 5.56 6.34
C VAL A 38 -11.92 5.58 4.93
N SER A 39 -10.86 6.37 4.71
CA SER A 39 -10.25 6.48 3.40
C SER A 39 -8.73 6.50 3.53
N VAL A 40 -8.07 5.96 2.51
CA VAL A 40 -6.60 5.90 2.46
C VAL A 40 -6.16 6.47 1.13
N LYS A 41 -5.27 7.47 1.18
CA LYS A 41 -4.70 8.07 -0.02
C LYS A 41 -3.41 7.32 -0.35
N VAL A 42 -3.36 6.77 -1.55
CA VAL A 42 -2.19 6.04 -2.05
C VAL A 42 -1.53 6.86 -3.13
N ARG A 43 -0.25 7.18 -2.95
CA ARG A 43 0.55 7.80 -3.99
C ARG A 43 1.23 6.70 -4.77
N PHE A 44 0.95 6.63 -6.06
CA PHE A 44 1.47 5.57 -6.92
C PHE A 44 2.98 5.71 -7.12
N ASP A 45 3.66 4.58 -7.27
CA ASP A 45 5.10 4.57 -7.58
C ASP A 45 5.38 5.24 -8.91
N THR A 46 4.49 5.03 -9.90
CA THR A 46 4.57 5.70 -11.19
C THR A 46 3.17 6.17 -11.57
N PRO A 47 3.04 7.31 -12.26
CA PRO A 47 1.72 7.75 -12.72
C PRO A 47 1.07 6.71 -13.62
N HIS A 48 -0.22 6.54 -13.46
CA HIS A 48 -1.02 5.60 -14.26
C HIS A 48 -1.98 6.36 -15.14
N GLN A 49 -2.04 5.98 -16.40
CA GLN A 49 -2.93 6.62 -17.36
C GLN A 49 -4.33 6.02 -17.27
N TRP A 50 -5.32 6.91 -17.28
CA TRP A 50 -6.71 6.52 -17.42
C TRP A 50 -7.39 7.55 -18.29
N GLY A 51 -7.90 7.10 -19.44
CA GLY A 51 -8.40 8.03 -20.43
C GLY A 51 -7.25 8.88 -21.00
N ASP A 52 -7.43 10.18 -21.01
CA ASP A 52 -6.44 11.12 -21.55
C ASP A 52 -5.54 11.72 -20.47
N GLU A 53 -5.66 11.25 -19.21
CA GLU A 53 -4.95 11.86 -18.10
C GLU A 53 -4.10 10.85 -17.36
N PHE A 54 -3.06 11.36 -16.69
CA PHE A 54 -2.21 10.56 -15.82
C PHE A 54 -2.54 10.88 -14.37
N TYR A 55 -2.65 9.84 -13.54
CA TYR A 55 -2.98 9.97 -12.13
C TYR A 55 -1.80 9.52 -11.29
N SER A 56 -1.41 10.36 -10.33
CA SER A 56 -0.30 10.08 -9.42
C SER A 56 -0.77 9.51 -8.10
N TYR A 57 -2.05 9.59 -7.80
CA TYR A 57 -2.60 9.07 -6.54
C TYR A 57 -4.08 8.75 -6.71
N ASP A 58 -4.60 8.01 -5.75
CA ASP A 58 -6.03 7.74 -5.67
C ASP A 58 -6.40 7.49 -4.21
N TRP A 59 -7.69 7.60 -3.92
CA TRP A 59 -8.24 7.33 -2.60
C TRP A 59 -8.99 6.00 -2.63
N SER A 60 -8.65 5.13 -1.68
CA SER A 60 -9.44 3.91 -1.42
C SER A 60 -10.28 4.16 -0.18
N PHE A 61 -11.51 3.71 -0.19
CA PHE A 61 -12.41 3.95 0.93
C PHE A 61 -13.14 2.67 1.33
N GLY A 62 -13.58 2.64 2.59
CA GLY A 62 -14.38 1.54 3.11
C GLY A 62 -15.44 2.04 4.08
N ARG A 63 -16.63 1.45 4.03
CA ARG A 63 -17.70 1.78 4.95
C ARG A 63 -17.49 1.03 6.27
N LYS A 64 -17.60 1.75 7.38
CA LYS A 64 -17.38 1.15 8.70
C LYS A 64 -18.38 0.06 9.04
N ALA A 65 -19.60 0.20 8.57
CA ALA A 65 -20.67 -0.72 8.92
C ALA A 65 -20.47 -2.13 8.37
N ASP A 66 -19.98 -2.24 7.13
CA ASP A 66 -19.86 -3.53 6.45
C ASP A 66 -18.49 -3.76 5.81
N GLY A 67 -17.59 -2.80 5.93
CA GLY A 67 -16.27 -2.91 5.32
C GLY A 67 -16.26 -2.86 3.80
N PHE A 68 -17.40 -2.59 3.20
CA PHE A 68 -17.52 -2.64 1.75
C PHE A 68 -16.91 -1.37 1.12
N GLY A 69 -16.28 -1.55 -0.03
CA GLY A 69 -15.67 -0.44 -0.75
C GLY A 69 -14.33 -0.85 -1.35
N SER A 70 -13.66 0.12 -1.96
CA SER A 70 -12.38 -0.15 -2.63
C SER A 70 -11.25 -0.50 -1.65
N LEU A 71 -11.41 -0.13 -0.38
CA LEU A 71 -10.40 -0.43 0.63
C LEU A 71 -10.14 -1.93 0.77
N LYS A 72 -11.12 -2.76 0.46
CA LYS A 72 -10.94 -4.21 0.57
C LYS A 72 -9.86 -4.75 -0.36
N TYR A 73 -9.52 -4.00 -1.41
CA TYR A 73 -8.47 -4.41 -2.35
C TYR A 73 -7.11 -3.83 -2.00
N LEU A 74 -7.03 -3.01 -0.96
CA LEU A 74 -5.78 -2.42 -0.53
C LEU A 74 -5.10 -3.34 0.48
N GLU A 75 -3.82 -3.60 0.26
CA GLU A 75 -3.06 -4.51 1.10
C GLU A 75 -1.70 -3.90 1.41
N LEU A 76 -1.32 -3.90 2.69
CA LEU A 76 -0.01 -3.42 3.09
C LEU A 76 1.05 -4.42 2.67
N LEU A 77 2.15 -3.92 2.13
CA LEU A 77 3.31 -4.72 1.81
C LEU A 77 4.23 -4.79 3.01
N PRO A 78 5.15 -5.77 3.06
CA PRO A 78 6.09 -5.87 4.17
C PRO A 78 6.88 -4.58 4.33
N ASP A 79 7.17 -4.24 5.58
CA ASP A 79 7.99 -3.08 5.90
C ASP A 79 9.40 -3.29 5.33
N LYS A 80 9.96 -2.23 4.73
CA LYS A 80 11.28 -2.31 4.10
C LYS A 80 12.35 -2.70 5.11
N THR A 81 12.28 -2.16 6.32
CA THR A 81 13.25 -2.47 7.36
C THR A 81 13.22 -3.95 7.71
N THR A 82 12.04 -4.53 7.81
CA THR A 82 11.89 -5.96 8.09
C THR A 82 12.48 -6.78 6.96
N PHE A 83 12.22 -6.38 5.72
CA PHE A 83 12.76 -7.09 4.56
C PHE A 83 14.28 -7.03 4.55
N ASP A 84 14.88 -5.87 4.80
CA ASP A 84 16.33 -5.71 4.84
C ASP A 84 16.95 -6.58 5.94
N ALA A 85 16.30 -6.66 7.09
CA ALA A 85 16.77 -7.51 8.18
C ALA A 85 16.75 -8.99 7.78
N MET A 86 15.73 -9.41 7.06
CA MET A 86 15.65 -10.79 6.59
C MET A 86 16.78 -11.10 5.59
N ILE A 87 17.09 -10.19 4.70
CA ILE A 87 18.19 -10.36 3.75
C ILE A 87 19.52 -10.52 4.50
N VAL A 88 19.76 -9.67 5.48
CA VAL A 88 20.97 -9.75 6.29
C VAL A 88 21.08 -11.10 6.99
N THR A 89 19.98 -11.62 7.47
CA THR A 89 19.96 -12.90 8.15
C THR A 89 20.34 -14.07 7.23
N PHE A 90 19.92 -14.04 6.01
CA PHE A 90 20.11 -15.13 5.07
C PHE A 90 21.29 -14.95 4.15
N GLY A 91 21.75 -13.78 3.95
CA GLY A 91 22.85 -13.51 3.06
C GLY A 91 24.16 -13.75 3.69
N ASP A 92 24.77 -13.86 3.67
CA ASP A 92 25.57 -14.07 3.63
C ASP A 92 26.25 -14.00 3.10
N PRO A 93 26.63 -13.91 2.99
CA PRO A 93 26.92 -13.80 2.37
C PRO A 93 27.17 -13.64 1.72
N ILE A 94 27.34 -13.40 1.57
CA ILE A 94 27.17 -13.36 0.88
C ILE A 94 27.34 -13.15 0.49
N GLY A 95 28.02 -13.20 0.40
CA GLY A 95 27.93 -12.93 0.08
C GLY A 95 27.83 -12.95 -0.29
N THR A 96 27.81 -13.08 -0.38
CA THR A 96 27.24 -13.11 -0.73
C THR A 96 26.54 -13.06 -1.06
N LEU A 97 26.92 -12.49 -1.19
CA LEU A 97 25.96 -12.58 -1.54
C LEU A 97 25.71 -12.96 -2.19
N ASP A 98 26.26 -12.92 -2.37
CA ASP A 98 25.69 -13.47 -2.96
C ASP A 98 25.09 -14.02 -3.12
N THR A 99 25.14 -13.93 -3.23
CA THR A 99 24.25 -14.56 -3.33
C THR A 99 23.33 -14.77 -3.18
N ILE A 100 23.10 -14.48 -3.16
CA ILE A 100 22.09 -14.88 -2.93
C ILE A 100 21.35 -15.09 -3.50
N PHE A 101 21.39 -15.17 -3.74
CA PHE A 101 20.68 -15.62 -4.11
C PHE A 101 20.36 -15.57 -4.77
#